data_75ade1e323b5839f14e145643e27e89b
#
_entry.id   75ade1e323b5839f14e145643e27e89b
#
_cell.length_a   1.000
_cell.length_b   1.000
_cell.length_c   1.000
_cell.angle_alpha   90.00
_cell.angle_beta   90.00
_cell.angle_gamma   90.00
#
_symmetry.space_group_name_H-M   'P 1'
#
loop_
_entity.id
_entity.type
_entity.pdbx_description
1 polymer ?
#
loop_
_entity_poly.entity_id
_entity_poly.type
_entity_poly.pdbx_seq_one_letter_code
_entity_poly.pdbx_strand_id
1 'polypeptide(L)'
;MKYITIIPARGGSKRFPGKNTHALNGSPLICHSIEYSLDNPNIVGTYVSTDADDIKRISSAAGAEIIDRPAEFAGDHATTASAMKHAVQYLIDKGVEFDYVVLLQATNPLRPKHLLDEAIGIIEKGENDSLFTVNRSEKKLGKIIDGKFVPWNYKFGMRSQDMEPLYYENGLLYITRKELLLQEIIEGPTAYPMVVEHPFGEVDIDTVEDFHYAEYMINQYKDE
;
A
#
# COMPACT_ATOMS: atom_id res chain seq x y z
N MET A 1 12.82 -11.87 -13.37
CA MET A 1 12.83 -11.55 -11.92
C MET A 1 11.66 -12.29 -11.26
N LYS A 2 11.77 -12.65 -9.96
CA LYS A 2 10.67 -13.28 -9.20
C LYS A 2 10.07 -12.25 -8.24
N TYR A 3 8.77 -12.05 -8.32
CA TYR A 3 8.01 -11.12 -7.47
C TYR A 3 7.13 -11.88 -6.50
N ILE A 4 7.13 -11.49 -5.25
CA ILE A 4 6.16 -11.95 -4.24
C ILE A 4 5.38 -10.75 -3.71
N THR A 5 4.18 -10.99 -3.18
CA THR A 5 3.42 -9.96 -2.47
C THR A 5 3.48 -10.20 -0.97
N ILE A 6 3.69 -9.12 -0.20
CA ILE A 6 3.51 -9.11 1.26
C ILE A 6 2.46 -8.06 1.60
N ILE A 7 1.42 -8.47 2.35
CA ILE A 7 0.32 -7.64 2.83
C ILE A 7 0.45 -7.55 4.36
N PRO A 8 1.00 -6.45 4.91
CA PRO A 8 1.07 -6.27 6.36
C PRO A 8 -0.29 -5.85 6.92
N ALA A 9 -0.86 -6.64 7.83
CA ALA A 9 -2.16 -6.37 8.44
C ALA A 9 -2.14 -6.72 9.94
N ARG A 10 -2.00 -5.71 10.82
CA ARG A 10 -2.08 -5.92 12.27
C ARG A 10 -3.52 -5.97 12.77
N GLY A 11 -3.76 -6.68 13.90
CA GLY A 11 -5.08 -6.76 14.53
C GLY A 11 -5.48 -5.47 15.26
N GLY A 12 -4.51 -4.70 15.77
CA GLY A 12 -4.72 -3.56 16.65
C GLY A 12 -5.07 -2.22 15.96
N SER A 13 -6.09 -2.19 15.10
CA SER A 13 -6.57 -0.92 14.50
C SER A 13 -7.33 -0.09 15.52
N LYS A 14 -6.79 1.08 15.91
CA LYS A 14 -7.38 1.94 16.97
C LYS A 14 -8.54 2.82 16.47
N ARG A 15 -8.39 3.45 15.29
CA ARG A 15 -9.39 4.36 14.71
C ARG A 15 -10.59 3.61 14.13
N PHE A 16 -10.39 2.39 13.68
CA PHE A 16 -11.44 1.51 13.17
C PHE A 16 -11.14 0.06 13.61
N PRO A 17 -11.61 -0.36 14.81
CA PRO A 17 -11.40 -1.71 15.31
C PRO A 17 -11.95 -2.78 14.36
N GLY A 18 -11.18 -3.84 14.13
CA GLY A 18 -11.55 -4.91 13.19
C GLY A 18 -11.53 -4.52 11.72
N LYS A 19 -10.94 -3.39 11.36
CA LYS A 19 -10.91 -2.85 10.00
C LYS A 19 -10.60 -3.89 8.92
N ASN A 20 -9.52 -4.64 9.10
CA ASN A 20 -9.03 -5.59 8.07
C ASN A 20 -9.99 -6.75 7.80
N THR A 21 -10.87 -7.07 8.75
CA THR A 21 -11.87 -8.14 8.64
C THR A 21 -13.27 -7.63 8.36
N HIS A 22 -13.48 -6.30 8.35
CA HIS A 22 -14.76 -5.68 8.04
C HIS A 22 -15.10 -5.89 6.55
N ALA A 23 -16.37 -6.18 6.26
CA ALA A 23 -16.81 -6.53 4.90
C ALA A 23 -17.00 -5.27 4.05
N LEU A 24 -16.12 -5.05 3.09
CA LEU A 24 -16.23 -4.04 2.03
C LEU A 24 -16.83 -4.71 0.78
N ASN A 25 -18.00 -4.24 0.34
CA ASN A 25 -18.69 -4.82 -0.80
C ASN A 25 -18.88 -6.36 -0.72
N GLY A 26 -19.13 -6.87 0.50
CA GLY A 26 -19.38 -8.30 0.75
C GLY A 26 -18.13 -9.17 0.97
N SER A 27 -16.92 -8.66 0.79
CA SER A 27 -15.65 -9.35 1.06
C SER A 27 -14.87 -8.66 2.17
N PRO A 28 -14.19 -9.39 3.09
CA PRO A 28 -13.34 -8.77 4.10
C PRO A 28 -12.29 -7.84 3.46
N LEU A 29 -12.04 -6.67 4.07
CA LEU A 29 -11.15 -5.64 3.52
C LEU A 29 -9.81 -6.19 3.03
N ILE A 30 -9.18 -7.06 3.81
CA ILE A 30 -7.88 -7.66 3.46
C ILE A 30 -7.95 -8.54 2.21
N CYS A 31 -9.10 -9.16 1.93
CA CYS A 31 -9.27 -10.07 0.79
C CYS A 31 -9.12 -9.33 -0.55
N HIS A 32 -9.50 -8.06 -0.64
CA HIS A 32 -9.30 -7.28 -1.86
C HIS A 32 -7.83 -7.19 -2.30
N SER A 33 -6.90 -6.99 -1.35
CA SER A 33 -5.47 -6.99 -1.65
C SER A 33 -4.93 -8.39 -1.93
N ILE A 34 -5.48 -9.43 -1.29
CA ILE A 34 -5.10 -10.83 -1.55
C ILE A 34 -5.53 -11.25 -2.96
N GLU A 35 -6.79 -11.04 -3.31
CA GLU A 35 -7.36 -11.33 -4.63
C GLU A 35 -6.60 -10.60 -5.73
N TYR A 36 -6.36 -9.29 -5.57
CA TYR A 36 -5.57 -8.49 -6.51
C TYR A 36 -4.18 -9.07 -6.76
N SER A 37 -3.53 -9.59 -5.72
CA SER A 37 -2.22 -10.24 -5.84
C SER A 37 -2.29 -11.60 -6.52
N LEU A 38 -3.25 -12.44 -6.14
CA LEU A 38 -3.40 -13.80 -6.68
C LEU A 38 -3.82 -13.81 -8.15
N ASP A 39 -4.54 -12.79 -8.60
CA ASP A 39 -4.98 -12.65 -9.98
C ASP A 39 -3.82 -12.25 -10.93
N ASN A 40 -2.69 -11.80 -10.39
CA ASN A 40 -1.55 -11.38 -11.22
C ASN A 40 -0.57 -12.55 -11.47
N PRO A 41 -0.36 -12.97 -12.73
CA PRO A 41 0.48 -14.13 -13.05
C PRO A 41 1.98 -13.91 -12.81
N ASN A 42 2.42 -12.67 -12.62
CA ASN A 42 3.82 -12.35 -12.32
C ASN A 42 4.17 -12.55 -10.84
N ILE A 43 3.17 -12.71 -9.98
CA ILE A 43 3.36 -12.95 -8.54
C ILE A 43 3.48 -14.46 -8.27
N VAL A 44 4.64 -14.87 -7.74
CA VAL A 44 4.91 -16.30 -7.44
C VAL A 44 4.49 -16.71 -6.03
N GLY A 45 4.10 -15.78 -5.16
CA GLY A 45 3.61 -16.05 -3.82
C GLY A 45 2.96 -14.83 -3.17
N THR A 46 1.84 -15.05 -2.46
CA THR A 46 1.08 -14.01 -1.76
C THR A 46 1.08 -14.32 -0.27
N TYR A 47 1.62 -13.40 0.52
CA TYR A 47 1.83 -13.56 1.96
C TYR A 47 1.13 -12.47 2.76
N VAL A 48 0.47 -12.85 3.86
CA VAL A 48 -0.09 -11.90 4.83
C VAL A 48 0.73 -11.97 6.12
N SER A 49 1.32 -10.85 6.51
CA SER A 49 2.05 -10.72 7.77
C SER A 49 1.13 -10.13 8.84
N THR A 50 0.77 -10.93 9.86
CA THR A 50 -0.21 -10.53 10.89
C THR A 50 0.06 -11.19 12.24
N ASP A 51 -0.35 -10.52 13.33
CA ASP A 51 -0.38 -10.98 14.71
C ASP A 51 -1.77 -11.49 15.16
N ALA A 52 -2.82 -11.31 14.32
CA ALA A 52 -4.22 -11.54 14.70
C ALA A 52 -4.77 -12.83 14.09
N ASP A 53 -5.37 -13.70 14.91
CA ASP A 53 -5.84 -15.01 14.50
C ASP A 53 -7.05 -14.97 13.54
N ASP A 54 -7.91 -13.97 13.67
CA ASP A 54 -9.02 -13.74 12.75
C ASP A 54 -8.51 -13.37 11.35
N ILE A 55 -7.51 -12.49 11.26
CA ILE A 55 -6.87 -12.12 10.00
C ILE A 55 -6.17 -13.34 9.39
N LYS A 56 -5.42 -14.13 10.19
CA LYS A 56 -4.78 -15.36 9.70
C LYS A 56 -5.80 -16.31 9.06
N ARG A 57 -6.88 -16.57 9.75
CA ARG A 57 -7.94 -17.49 9.28
C ARG A 57 -8.58 -16.99 7.99
N ILE A 58 -8.93 -15.70 7.90
CA ILE A 58 -9.56 -15.10 6.73
C ILE A 58 -8.59 -15.12 5.54
N SER A 59 -7.34 -14.67 5.74
CA SER A 59 -6.33 -14.59 4.69
C SER A 59 -5.94 -15.97 4.14
N SER A 60 -5.81 -16.98 5.02
CA SER A 60 -5.56 -18.36 4.59
C SER A 60 -6.73 -18.95 3.79
N ALA A 61 -7.97 -18.66 4.18
CA ALA A 61 -9.15 -19.06 3.43
C ALA A 61 -9.25 -18.38 2.06
N ALA A 62 -8.71 -17.16 1.92
CA ALA A 62 -8.61 -16.41 0.67
C ALA A 62 -7.42 -16.86 -0.22
N GLY A 63 -6.58 -17.81 0.22
CA GLY A 63 -5.48 -18.36 -0.56
C GLY A 63 -4.10 -17.77 -0.29
N ALA A 64 -3.96 -16.84 0.66
CA ALA A 64 -2.65 -16.31 1.05
C ALA A 64 -1.94 -17.22 2.06
N GLU A 65 -0.61 -17.27 1.98
CA GLU A 65 0.23 -17.85 3.03
C GLU A 65 0.41 -16.88 4.20
N ILE A 66 0.52 -17.42 5.41
CA ILE A 66 0.58 -16.61 6.62
C ILE A 66 2.01 -16.51 7.16
N ILE A 67 2.43 -15.29 7.46
CA ILE A 67 3.63 -14.99 8.23
C ILE A 67 3.17 -14.54 9.61
N ASP A 68 3.45 -15.37 10.63
CA ASP A 68 3.21 -14.98 12.02
C ASP A 68 4.10 -13.81 12.41
N ARG A 69 3.47 -12.66 12.72
CA ARG A 69 4.18 -11.45 13.08
C ARG A 69 4.34 -11.38 14.60
N PRO A 70 5.56 -11.35 15.13
CA PRO A 70 5.79 -11.16 16.56
C PRO A 70 5.23 -9.80 17.05
N ALA A 71 4.80 -9.77 18.32
CA ALA A 71 4.18 -8.58 18.91
C ALA A 71 5.06 -7.31 18.85
N GLU A 72 6.37 -7.47 18.87
CA GLU A 72 7.33 -6.37 18.74
C GLU A 72 7.22 -5.64 17.38
N PHE A 73 6.80 -6.35 16.30
CA PHE A 73 6.56 -5.78 14.97
C PHE A 73 5.09 -5.44 14.69
N ALA A 74 4.20 -5.61 15.69
CA ALA A 74 2.77 -5.33 15.60
C ALA A 74 2.31 -4.18 16.52
N GLY A 75 3.18 -3.70 17.40
CA GLY A 75 2.90 -2.62 18.34
C GLY A 75 2.71 -1.26 17.66
N ASP A 76 2.29 -0.25 18.46
CA ASP A 76 2.00 1.10 17.95
C ASP A 76 3.22 1.84 17.39
N HIS A 77 4.41 1.46 17.80
CA HIS A 77 5.68 2.05 17.33
C HIS A 77 6.32 1.25 16.20
N ALA A 78 5.75 0.09 15.84
CA ALA A 78 6.25 -0.72 14.74
C ALA A 78 5.94 -0.03 13.39
N THR A 79 6.98 0.17 12.60
CA THR A 79 6.85 0.77 11.27
C THR A 79 6.48 -0.30 10.24
N THR A 80 5.93 0.11 9.10
CA THR A 80 5.73 -0.79 7.95
C THR A 80 7.07 -1.39 7.53
N ALA A 81 8.15 -0.61 7.50
CA ALA A 81 9.47 -1.07 7.11
C ALA A 81 10.00 -2.19 8.03
N SER A 82 9.83 -2.08 9.36
CA SER A 82 10.25 -3.12 10.31
C SER A 82 9.43 -4.42 10.15
N ALA A 83 8.12 -4.30 9.90
CA ALA A 83 7.27 -5.45 9.61
C ALA A 83 7.65 -6.14 8.29
N MET A 84 8.01 -5.36 7.25
CA MET A 84 8.47 -5.88 5.97
C MET A 84 9.81 -6.59 6.10
N LYS A 85 10.77 -6.01 6.83
CA LYS A 85 12.06 -6.66 7.12
C LYS A 85 11.85 -8.02 7.79
N HIS A 86 11.02 -8.08 8.83
CA HIS A 86 10.69 -9.35 9.50
C HIS A 86 10.14 -10.37 8.52
N ALA A 87 9.16 -9.97 7.70
CA ALA A 87 8.51 -10.87 6.75
C ALA A 87 9.49 -11.39 5.68
N VAL A 88 10.34 -10.51 5.14
CA VAL A 88 11.38 -10.87 4.16
C VAL A 88 12.40 -11.84 4.76
N GLN A 89 12.88 -11.57 5.98
CA GLN A 89 13.82 -12.46 6.65
C GLN A 89 13.20 -13.84 6.91
N TYR A 90 11.94 -13.87 7.39
CA TYR A 90 11.21 -15.13 7.60
C TYR A 90 11.12 -15.97 6.32
N LEU A 91 10.81 -15.35 5.18
CA LEU A 91 10.69 -16.06 3.90
C LEU A 91 12.05 -16.57 3.40
N ILE A 92 13.12 -15.78 3.56
CA ILE A 92 14.49 -16.22 3.26
C ILE A 92 14.89 -17.44 4.10
N ASP A 93 14.60 -17.42 5.40
CA ASP A 93 14.91 -18.52 6.32
C ASP A 93 14.10 -19.79 5.99
N LYS A 94 12.93 -19.64 5.34
CA LYS A 94 12.12 -20.73 4.79
C LYS A 94 12.59 -21.23 3.41
N GLY A 95 13.61 -20.60 2.83
CA GLY A 95 14.14 -20.97 1.52
C GLY A 95 13.30 -20.49 0.34
N VAL A 96 12.40 -19.51 0.54
CA VAL A 96 11.63 -18.91 -0.55
C VAL A 96 12.55 -18.04 -1.41
N GLU A 97 12.53 -18.29 -2.71
CA GLU A 97 13.36 -17.54 -3.68
C GLU A 97 12.56 -16.42 -4.34
N PHE A 98 12.99 -15.20 -4.16
CA PHE A 98 12.41 -13.99 -4.82
C PHE A 98 13.46 -12.88 -4.92
N ASP A 99 13.22 -11.93 -5.81
CA ASP A 99 14.11 -10.79 -6.06
C ASP A 99 13.48 -9.50 -5.52
N TYR A 100 12.17 -9.32 -5.75
CA TYR A 100 11.41 -8.14 -5.38
C TYR A 100 10.17 -8.49 -4.55
N VAL A 101 9.78 -7.57 -3.71
CA VAL A 101 8.55 -7.64 -2.93
C VAL A 101 7.60 -6.54 -3.36
N VAL A 102 6.38 -6.91 -3.67
CA VAL A 102 5.23 -6.02 -3.84
C VAL A 102 4.60 -5.86 -2.46
N LEU A 103 4.64 -4.65 -1.90
CA LEU A 103 3.92 -4.30 -0.69
C LEU A 103 2.55 -3.75 -1.11
N LEU A 104 1.49 -4.43 -0.69
CA LEU A 104 0.10 -3.98 -0.81
C LEU A 104 -0.45 -3.68 0.58
N GLN A 105 -0.83 -2.43 0.81
CA GLN A 105 -1.48 -2.06 2.05
C GLN A 105 -2.95 -2.49 2.02
N ALA A 106 -3.43 -3.16 3.09
CA ALA A 106 -4.84 -3.55 3.20
C ALA A 106 -5.79 -2.34 3.26
N THR A 107 -5.29 -1.18 3.71
CA THR A 107 -6.03 0.09 3.78
C THR A 107 -6.34 0.71 2.43
N ASN A 108 -5.61 0.32 1.39
CA ASN A 108 -5.82 0.77 0.02
C ASN A 108 -6.36 -0.40 -0.82
N PRO A 109 -7.63 -0.80 -0.65
CA PRO A 109 -8.17 -2.04 -1.24
C PRO A 109 -8.39 -1.94 -2.74
N LEU A 110 -8.58 -0.72 -3.25
CA LEU A 110 -8.97 -0.47 -4.63
C LEU A 110 -7.76 -0.11 -5.48
N ARG A 111 -7.52 -0.90 -6.52
CA ARG A 111 -6.40 -0.70 -7.46
C ARG A 111 -6.86 -0.88 -8.89
N PRO A 112 -6.39 -0.04 -9.85
CA PRO A 112 -6.59 -0.30 -11.27
C PRO A 112 -6.01 -1.66 -11.66
N LYS A 113 -6.72 -2.43 -12.49
CA LYS A 113 -6.35 -3.81 -12.84
C LYS A 113 -4.93 -3.93 -13.42
N HIS A 114 -4.49 -2.97 -14.22
CA HIS A 114 -3.20 -3.01 -14.91
C HIS A 114 -2.04 -2.37 -14.13
N LEU A 115 -2.33 -1.79 -12.96
CA LEU A 115 -1.33 -1.02 -12.20
C LEU A 115 -0.08 -1.85 -11.85
N LEU A 116 -0.27 -3.10 -11.42
CA LEU A 116 0.84 -3.98 -11.03
C LEU A 116 1.68 -4.40 -12.24
N ASP A 117 1.06 -4.70 -13.38
CA ASP A 117 1.79 -5.06 -14.60
C ASP A 117 2.62 -3.90 -15.13
N GLU A 118 2.07 -2.69 -15.10
CA GLU A 118 2.79 -1.47 -15.49
C GLU A 118 3.97 -1.22 -14.56
N ALA A 119 3.78 -1.37 -13.24
CA ALA A 119 4.83 -1.18 -12.24
C ALA A 119 5.96 -2.21 -12.41
N ILE A 120 5.63 -3.49 -12.63
CA ILE A 120 6.60 -4.55 -12.92
C ILE A 120 7.37 -4.22 -14.21
N GLY A 121 6.68 -3.79 -15.26
CA GLY A 121 7.32 -3.40 -16.52
C GLY A 121 8.31 -2.24 -16.40
N ILE A 122 8.11 -1.33 -15.41
CA ILE A 122 9.08 -0.27 -15.11
C ILE A 122 10.31 -0.84 -14.39
N ILE A 123 10.11 -1.68 -13.38
CA ILE A 123 11.22 -2.32 -12.64
C ILE A 123 12.07 -3.21 -13.54
N GLU A 124 11.46 -3.93 -14.49
CA GLU A 124 12.17 -4.85 -15.39
C GLU A 124 13.12 -4.14 -16.38
N LYS A 125 12.98 -2.83 -16.57
CA LYS A 125 13.97 -2.03 -17.30
C LYS A 125 15.33 -1.96 -16.60
N GLY A 126 15.37 -2.28 -15.30
CA GLY A 126 16.60 -2.43 -14.52
C GLY A 126 17.26 -1.12 -14.07
N GLU A 127 16.61 0.02 -14.24
CA GLU A 127 17.13 1.35 -13.87
C GLU A 127 16.81 1.72 -12.41
N ASN A 128 15.81 1.06 -11.81
CA ASN A 128 15.26 1.39 -10.48
C ASN A 128 15.39 0.22 -9.51
N ASP A 129 15.70 0.52 -8.26
CA ASP A 129 15.77 -0.46 -7.16
C ASP A 129 14.45 -0.62 -6.41
N SER A 130 13.58 0.36 -6.56
CA SER A 130 12.23 0.37 -6.01
C SER A 130 11.30 1.25 -6.84
N LEU A 131 10.00 1.09 -6.59
CA LEU A 131 8.92 1.87 -7.19
C LEU A 131 7.85 2.09 -6.13
N PHE A 132 7.23 3.25 -6.12
CA PHE A 132 6.07 3.56 -5.31
C PHE A 132 5.08 4.42 -6.09
N THR A 133 3.81 4.34 -5.69
CA THR A 133 2.74 5.06 -6.38
C THR A 133 2.43 6.40 -5.72
N VAL A 134 2.18 7.41 -6.55
CA VAL A 134 1.86 8.77 -6.11
C VAL A 134 0.65 9.33 -6.86
N ASN A 135 -0.08 10.23 -6.19
CA ASN A 135 -1.10 11.05 -6.83
C ASN A 135 -0.63 12.49 -6.95
N ARG A 136 -1.09 13.18 -7.98
CA ARG A 136 -0.90 14.64 -8.10
C ARG A 136 -1.78 15.35 -7.08
N SER A 137 -1.19 16.28 -6.33
CA SER A 137 -1.92 17.13 -5.39
C SER A 137 -2.35 18.44 -6.03
N GLU A 138 -3.64 18.76 -5.95
CA GLU A 138 -4.19 20.07 -6.32
C GLU A 138 -4.49 20.95 -5.11
N LYS A 139 -4.06 20.51 -3.91
CA LYS A 139 -4.33 21.19 -2.65
C LYS A 139 -3.48 22.43 -2.50
N LYS A 140 -4.10 23.55 -2.13
CA LYS A 140 -3.43 24.79 -1.74
C LYS A 140 -2.99 24.69 -0.29
N LEU A 141 -1.71 24.43 -0.08
CA LEU A 141 -1.12 24.20 1.23
C LEU A 141 -0.49 25.48 1.79
N GLY A 142 -0.48 25.60 3.13
CA GLY A 142 0.17 26.69 3.83
C GLY A 142 0.46 26.32 5.28
N LYS A 143 1.15 27.24 5.96
CA LYS A 143 1.46 27.13 7.40
C LYS A 143 0.68 28.17 8.18
N ILE A 144 0.34 27.89 9.43
CA ILE A 144 -0.17 28.89 10.36
C ILE A 144 1.02 29.37 11.20
N ILE A 145 1.39 30.64 11.03
CA ILE A 145 2.48 31.30 11.74
C ILE A 145 1.88 32.52 12.44
N ASP A 146 1.99 32.59 13.75
CA ASP A 146 1.45 33.67 14.59
C ASP A 146 -0.04 33.96 14.32
N GLY A 147 -0.83 32.89 14.15
CA GLY A 147 -2.27 32.96 13.87
C GLY A 147 -2.63 33.38 12.45
N LYS A 148 -1.65 33.53 11.54
CA LYS A 148 -1.86 33.91 10.13
C LYS A 148 -1.57 32.73 9.22
N PHE A 149 -2.40 32.53 8.20
CA PHE A 149 -2.15 31.56 7.16
C PHE A 149 -1.12 32.09 6.16
N VAL A 150 0.00 31.39 6.03
CA VAL A 150 1.09 31.71 5.08
C VAL A 150 1.08 30.62 3.99
N PRO A 151 0.72 30.95 2.73
CA PRO A 151 0.78 30.01 1.62
C PRO A 151 2.19 29.43 1.44
N TRP A 152 2.26 28.11 1.11
CA TRP A 152 3.54 27.42 0.89
C TRP A 152 3.77 27.11 -0.59
N ASN A 153 2.82 26.41 -1.25
CA ASN A 153 2.96 25.94 -2.64
C ASN A 153 2.22 26.81 -3.67
N TYR A 154 1.68 27.97 -3.26
CA TYR A 154 0.95 28.87 -4.14
C TYR A 154 1.04 30.32 -3.65
N LYS A 155 0.57 31.28 -4.46
CA LYS A 155 0.33 32.67 -4.06
C LYS A 155 -1.17 32.94 -3.96
N PHE A 156 -1.61 33.81 -3.05
CA PHE A 156 -3.03 34.21 -2.99
C PHE A 156 -3.52 34.68 -4.36
N GLY A 157 -4.72 34.22 -4.76
CA GLY A 157 -5.29 34.49 -6.07
C GLY A 157 -4.81 33.59 -7.21
N MET A 158 -3.81 32.72 -7.02
CA MET A 158 -3.33 31.78 -8.02
C MET A 158 -4.39 30.71 -8.31
N ARG A 159 -4.59 30.36 -9.58
CA ARG A 159 -5.47 29.25 -9.98
C ARG A 159 -4.76 27.92 -9.76
N SER A 160 -5.51 26.85 -9.44
CA SER A 160 -4.93 25.52 -9.17
C SER A 160 -4.11 24.98 -10.34
N GLN A 161 -4.56 25.20 -11.57
CA GLN A 161 -3.86 24.78 -12.78
C GLN A 161 -2.52 25.48 -13.05
N ASP A 162 -2.29 26.62 -12.41
CA ASP A 162 -1.05 27.39 -12.55
C ASP A 162 -0.03 27.07 -11.43
N MET A 163 -0.39 26.15 -10.50
CA MET A 163 0.47 25.74 -9.41
C MET A 163 1.55 24.77 -9.90
N GLU A 164 2.69 24.79 -9.23
CA GLU A 164 3.71 23.76 -9.40
C GLU A 164 3.10 22.38 -9.09
N PRO A 165 3.28 21.38 -9.98
CA PRO A 165 2.77 20.05 -9.72
C PRO A 165 3.50 19.42 -8.53
N LEU A 166 2.77 19.16 -7.46
CA LEU A 166 3.23 18.42 -6.30
C LEU A 166 2.55 17.05 -6.28
N TYR A 167 3.21 16.09 -5.65
CA TYR A 167 2.74 14.72 -5.56
C TYR A 167 2.76 14.26 -4.10
N TYR A 168 1.94 13.26 -3.76
CA TYR A 168 1.95 12.61 -2.46
C TYR A 168 1.84 11.10 -2.65
N GLU A 169 2.43 10.34 -1.74
CA GLU A 169 2.31 8.88 -1.71
C GLU A 169 0.86 8.48 -1.44
N ASN A 170 0.32 7.61 -2.28
CA ASN A 170 -1.07 7.18 -2.17
C ASN A 170 -1.26 5.79 -1.53
N GLY A 171 -0.17 5.08 -1.26
CA GLY A 171 -0.21 3.78 -0.57
C GLY A 171 -0.72 2.60 -1.40
N LEU A 172 -1.08 2.78 -2.67
CA LEU A 172 -1.66 1.71 -3.47
C LEU A 172 -0.70 0.54 -3.69
N LEU A 173 0.57 0.84 -4.03
CA LEU A 173 1.54 -0.16 -4.40
C LEU A 173 2.96 0.34 -4.21
N TYR A 174 3.82 -0.55 -3.66
CA TYR A 174 5.27 -0.40 -3.63
C TYR A 174 5.90 -1.67 -4.18
N ILE A 175 6.98 -1.54 -4.94
CA ILE A 175 7.84 -2.66 -5.34
C ILE A 175 9.25 -2.34 -4.88
N THR A 176 9.87 -3.24 -4.13
CA THR A 176 11.19 -2.99 -3.54
C THR A 176 12.05 -4.23 -3.60
N ARG A 177 13.34 -4.07 -3.91
CA ARG A 177 14.31 -5.16 -3.80
C ARG A 177 14.39 -5.68 -2.37
N LYS A 178 14.48 -6.99 -2.21
CA LYS A 178 14.55 -7.64 -0.88
C LYS A 178 15.72 -7.13 -0.03
N GLU A 179 16.86 -6.82 -0.65
CA GLU A 179 18.05 -6.33 0.04
C GLU A 179 17.82 -4.97 0.72
N LEU A 180 16.98 -4.11 0.14
CA LEU A 180 16.60 -2.83 0.74
C LEU A 180 15.64 -3.05 1.92
N LEU A 181 14.68 -3.94 1.78
CA LEU A 181 13.74 -4.26 2.86
C LEU A 181 14.44 -4.88 4.09
N LEU A 182 15.50 -5.64 3.88
CA LEU A 182 16.36 -6.13 4.99
C LEU A 182 17.06 -4.99 5.74
N GLN A 183 17.21 -3.82 5.12
CA GLN A 183 17.74 -2.60 5.73
C GLN A 183 16.65 -1.65 6.23
N GLU A 184 15.37 -2.08 6.22
CA GLU A 184 14.19 -1.27 6.55
C GLU A 184 13.99 -0.07 5.59
N ILE A 185 14.37 -0.22 4.33
CA ILE A 185 14.19 0.78 3.27
C ILE A 185 13.10 0.26 2.33
N ILE A 186 12.01 1.01 2.17
CA ILE A 186 10.93 0.72 1.22
C ILE A 186 11.21 1.46 -0.09
N GLU A 187 11.49 2.76 -0.03
CA GLU A 187 11.87 3.60 -1.16
C GLU A 187 13.40 3.73 -1.19
N GLY A 188 14.02 3.07 -2.16
CA GLY A 188 15.46 3.07 -2.31
C GLY A 188 16.02 4.36 -2.95
N PRO A 189 17.35 4.46 -3.08
CA PRO A 189 18.00 5.64 -3.67
C PRO A 189 17.61 5.93 -5.12
N THR A 190 17.17 4.92 -5.87
CA THR A 190 16.72 5.06 -7.27
C THR A 190 15.23 4.72 -7.40
N ALA A 191 14.44 5.07 -6.38
CA ALA A 191 13.00 4.81 -6.36
C ALA A 191 12.27 5.56 -7.50
N TYR A 192 11.45 4.85 -8.26
CA TYR A 192 10.62 5.43 -9.32
C TYR A 192 9.25 5.86 -8.77
N PRO A 193 8.87 7.14 -8.81
CA PRO A 193 7.53 7.57 -8.45
C PRO A 193 6.58 7.36 -9.63
N MET A 194 5.70 6.36 -9.53
CA MET A 194 4.70 6.09 -10.56
C MET A 194 3.44 6.91 -10.29
N VAL A 195 3.11 7.83 -11.19
CA VAL A 195 1.90 8.66 -11.07
C VAL A 195 0.67 7.85 -11.42
N VAL A 196 -0.31 7.83 -10.52
CA VAL A 196 -1.61 7.18 -10.72
C VAL A 196 -2.67 8.27 -10.86
N GLU A 197 -3.29 8.36 -12.03
CA GLU A 197 -4.35 9.33 -12.31
C GLU A 197 -5.76 8.78 -12.03
N HIS A 198 -5.85 7.55 -11.52
CA HIS A 198 -7.11 6.89 -11.21
C HIS A 198 -7.66 7.34 -9.85
N PRO A 199 -9.00 7.57 -9.73
CA PRO A 199 -9.62 7.97 -8.46
C PRO A 199 -9.42 7.01 -7.29
N PHE A 200 -9.11 5.75 -7.53
CA PHE A 200 -8.74 4.78 -6.47
C PHE A 200 -7.51 5.22 -5.67
N GLY A 201 -6.65 6.06 -6.22
CA GLY A 201 -5.52 6.64 -5.50
C GLY A 201 -5.89 7.54 -4.32
N GLU A 202 -7.15 8.00 -4.25
CA GLU A 202 -7.66 8.79 -3.13
C GLU A 202 -8.27 7.94 -2.01
N VAL A 203 -8.29 6.61 -2.15
CA VAL A 203 -8.92 5.69 -1.19
C VAL A 203 -7.87 5.13 -0.25
N ASP A 204 -7.86 5.61 0.99
CA ASP A 204 -7.08 5.07 2.12
C ASP A 204 -7.99 4.94 3.35
N ILE A 205 -8.29 3.71 3.75
CA ILE A 205 -9.28 3.42 4.78
C ILE A 205 -8.61 3.42 6.15
N ASP A 206 -8.86 4.46 6.93
CA ASP A 206 -8.39 4.60 8.30
C ASP A 206 -9.52 4.81 9.30
N THR A 207 -10.65 5.32 8.84
CA THR A 207 -11.87 5.61 9.60
C THR A 207 -13.10 4.93 8.99
N VAL A 208 -14.23 5.00 9.66
CA VAL A 208 -15.51 4.50 9.12
C VAL A 208 -15.98 5.37 7.93
N GLU A 209 -15.67 6.66 7.96
CA GLU A 209 -15.99 7.60 6.87
C GLU A 209 -15.22 7.24 5.61
N ASP A 210 -13.93 6.89 5.71
CA ASP A 210 -13.13 6.43 4.57
C ASP A 210 -13.68 5.11 4.01
N PHE A 211 -14.18 4.24 4.89
CA PHE A 211 -14.81 2.98 4.49
C PHE A 211 -16.06 3.23 3.63
N HIS A 212 -16.96 4.13 4.03
CA HIS A 212 -18.11 4.51 3.23
C HIS A 212 -17.72 5.17 1.90
N TYR A 213 -16.64 5.94 1.91
CA TYR A 213 -16.08 6.49 0.66
C TYR A 213 -15.60 5.38 -0.27
N ALA A 214 -14.90 4.37 0.26
CA ALA A 214 -14.47 3.22 -0.54
C ALA A 214 -15.67 2.43 -1.13
N GLU A 215 -16.76 2.22 -0.36
CA GLU A 215 -17.99 1.60 -0.86
C GLU A 215 -18.62 2.41 -2.02
N TYR A 216 -18.64 3.74 -1.87
CA TYR A 216 -19.10 4.62 -2.94
C TYR A 216 -18.21 4.45 -4.19
N MET A 217 -16.89 4.46 -4.04
CA MET A 217 -15.94 4.32 -5.15
C MET A 217 -16.10 2.99 -5.89
N ILE A 218 -16.23 1.86 -5.19
CA ILE A 218 -16.51 0.56 -5.81
C ILE A 218 -17.78 0.62 -6.66
N ASN A 219 -18.83 1.26 -6.14
CA ASN A 219 -20.11 1.35 -6.87
C ASN A 219 -20.03 2.25 -8.12
N GLN A 220 -19.16 3.27 -8.13
CA GLN A 220 -18.98 4.14 -9.29
C GLN A 220 -18.13 3.49 -10.41
N TYR A 221 -17.18 2.64 -10.05
CA TYR A 221 -16.17 2.05 -10.95
C TYR A 221 -16.28 0.51 -10.99
N LYS A 222 -17.52 -0.02 -11.02
CA LYS A 222 -17.78 -1.48 -10.97
C LYS A 222 -17.17 -2.28 -12.11
N ASP A 223 -16.96 -1.65 -13.26
CA ASP A 223 -16.53 -2.30 -14.51
C ASP A 223 -15.01 -2.15 -14.74
N GLU A 224 -14.31 -1.51 -13.83
CA GLU A 224 -12.86 -1.33 -13.85
C GLU A 224 -12.17 -2.22 -12.80
#